data_345ee100891ebcfaf224ae25c6b537d3
#
_entry.id   345ee100891ebcfaf224ae25c6b537d3
#
_cell.length_a   1.000
_cell.length_b   1.000
_cell.length_c   1.000
_cell.angle_alpha   90.00
_cell.angle_beta   90.00
_cell.angle_gamma   90.00
#
_symmetry.space_group_name_H-M   'P 1'
#
loop_
_entity.id
_entity.type
_entity.pdbx_description
1 polymer ?
#
loop_
_entity_poly.entity_id
_entity_poly.type
_entity_poly.pdbx_seq_one_letter_code
_entity_poly.pdbx_strand_id
1 'polypeptide(L)'
;MYKRQYLRGTVNSIFGGREVSAADRKNIEFAEDMKSKEVTAVLDQFHFQGQHWHARSVEFSDVTDWHNNLVFEKEIISYRKLGYRGNLLFAFNGEDNCGIFFLKEAPCSSVQLAYQGKDFLTDFGKFTVTGLGITEKDVTPDRWTKTYGCVLGIYGEDELSRLQALRSYQKNIRTYRADRDEMIMMNTWGDRSQDSKVNESFCLKELERAARLGITHFQIDDGWQIGKSPNSAVARGSFKNIWDNKDYWKPDPQKYPRGLHPIVKRGKELGIEIGLWFNPSIQNDFADWQKDAQALISLYREYGIKIFKIDGLTIPSKEAETNLHRLFNKVLEETDEAVIFNLDATASRRGGYHMFNEYGNIFLENRYTDWQNYYPYWTLRNLWMLSKYVPAEKLQIEFLNKWRNTDKYKGEVFAPENYSFEYLFATTLAGQPLAWMEGTNLPEEAFTLREHTEAYKKFQHDMHSGTILPIGDEPSGRSWTGFQSLKKDRGYLIVYRENHPEGTTEVETWLPEGVTVRCIPLMGHGKAMTAVTGKKGRLEISLPSINDYVVYKYEIKNKR
;
A
#
# COMPACT_ATOMS: atom_id res chain seq x y z
N MET A 1 -0.22 -18.28 27.25
CA MET A 1 0.34 -17.97 25.90
C MET A 1 -0.81 -18.12 24.90
N TYR A 2 -1.50 -17.03 24.57
CA TYR A 2 -2.59 -17.07 23.60
C TYR A 2 -2.01 -17.32 22.21
N LYS A 3 -2.36 -18.44 21.60
CA LYS A 3 -2.09 -18.64 20.17
C LYS A 3 -2.98 -17.68 19.40
N ARG A 4 -2.37 -16.73 18.64
CA ARG A 4 -3.11 -15.90 17.70
C ARG A 4 -3.72 -16.80 16.65
N GLN A 5 -5.03 -16.75 16.53
CA GLN A 5 -5.76 -17.59 15.59
C GLN A 5 -6.56 -16.69 14.65
N TYR A 6 -6.64 -17.08 13.43
CA TYR A 6 -7.51 -16.47 12.43
C TYR A 6 -8.11 -17.56 11.55
N LEU A 7 -9.27 -17.28 11.01
CA LEU A 7 -9.95 -18.10 10.02
C LEU A 7 -10.22 -17.24 8.79
N ARG A 8 -9.80 -17.70 7.62
CA ARG A 8 -10.15 -17.13 6.34
C ARG A 8 -11.22 -18.01 5.72
N GLY A 9 -12.36 -17.42 5.39
CA GLY A 9 -13.44 -18.06 4.65
C GLY A 9 -13.69 -17.35 3.34
N THR A 10 -13.98 -18.10 2.30
CA THR A 10 -14.43 -17.58 1.02
C THR A 10 -15.62 -18.40 0.58
N VAL A 11 -16.72 -17.73 0.26
CA VAL A 11 -17.87 -18.39 -0.38
C VAL A 11 -17.61 -18.41 -1.87
N ASN A 12 -17.28 -19.57 -2.43
CA ASN A 12 -16.98 -19.72 -3.86
C ASN A 12 -18.22 -19.60 -4.73
N SER A 13 -19.37 -19.99 -4.21
CA SER A 13 -20.69 -19.71 -4.77
C SER A 13 -21.74 -20.02 -3.72
N ILE A 14 -22.67 -19.11 -3.52
CA ILE A 14 -23.81 -19.34 -2.63
C ILE A 14 -24.81 -20.32 -3.27
N PHE A 15 -24.87 -20.31 -4.59
CA PHE A 15 -25.89 -21.04 -5.35
C PHE A 15 -25.33 -22.21 -6.16
N GLY A 16 -24.05 -22.36 -6.18
CA GLY A 16 -23.17 -23.34 -6.79
C GLY A 16 -23.83 -24.52 -7.49
N GLY A 17 -24.05 -24.43 -8.80
CA GLY A 17 -24.53 -25.52 -9.62
C GLY A 17 -25.98 -26.02 -9.33
N ARG A 18 -26.72 -25.33 -8.48
CA ARG A 18 -28.12 -25.65 -8.14
C ARG A 18 -29.06 -24.50 -8.52
N GLU A 19 -30.34 -24.79 -8.59
CA GLU A 19 -31.35 -23.76 -8.81
C GLU A 19 -31.34 -22.76 -7.63
N VAL A 20 -31.35 -21.47 -7.95
CA VAL A 20 -31.40 -20.40 -6.95
C VAL A 20 -32.78 -20.38 -6.30
N SER A 21 -32.82 -20.55 -4.99
CA SER A 21 -34.08 -20.50 -4.24
C SER A 21 -34.74 -19.12 -4.32
N ALA A 22 -36.04 -19.03 -4.12
CA ALA A 22 -36.74 -17.76 -4.06
C ALA A 22 -36.21 -16.86 -2.92
N ALA A 23 -35.80 -17.44 -1.79
CA ALA A 23 -35.21 -16.69 -0.68
C ALA A 23 -33.82 -16.13 -1.03
N ASP A 24 -32.98 -16.94 -1.69
CA ASP A 24 -31.64 -16.51 -2.10
C ASP A 24 -31.72 -15.42 -3.17
N ARG A 25 -32.60 -15.59 -4.15
CA ARG A 25 -32.88 -14.59 -5.19
C ARG A 25 -33.33 -13.26 -4.60
N LYS A 26 -34.24 -13.31 -3.64
CA LYS A 26 -34.70 -12.12 -2.92
C LYS A 26 -33.56 -11.42 -2.19
N ASN A 27 -32.64 -12.15 -1.58
CA ASN A 27 -31.48 -11.58 -0.93
C ASN A 27 -30.55 -10.83 -1.90
N ILE A 28 -30.38 -11.37 -3.12
CA ILE A 28 -29.59 -10.72 -4.16
C ILE A 28 -30.29 -9.45 -4.68
N GLU A 29 -31.58 -9.53 -4.96
CA GLU A 29 -32.39 -8.38 -5.38
C GLU A 29 -32.34 -7.26 -4.34
N PHE A 30 -32.41 -7.59 -3.07
CA PHE A 30 -32.24 -6.64 -2.00
C PHE A 30 -30.85 -6.03 -1.94
N ALA A 31 -29.82 -6.77 -2.32
CA ALA A 31 -28.47 -6.25 -2.37
C ALA A 31 -28.31 -5.14 -3.42
N GLU A 32 -29.08 -5.20 -4.47
CA GLU A 32 -29.11 -4.21 -5.55
C GLU A 32 -30.13 -3.07 -5.27
N ASP A 33 -31.13 -3.30 -4.44
CA ASP A 33 -32.14 -2.31 -4.10
C ASP A 33 -31.72 -1.44 -2.92
N MET A 34 -31.20 -0.26 -3.22
CA MET A 34 -30.82 0.76 -2.24
C MET A 34 -31.97 1.25 -1.34
N LYS A 35 -33.22 0.94 -1.67
CA LYS A 35 -34.38 1.27 -0.83
C LYS A 35 -34.53 0.29 0.33
N SER A 36 -33.93 -0.87 0.25
CA SER A 36 -33.91 -1.82 1.35
C SER A 36 -33.13 -1.24 2.53
N LYS A 37 -33.76 -1.18 3.68
CA LYS A 37 -33.16 -0.68 4.92
C LYS A 37 -32.41 -1.77 5.68
N GLU A 38 -32.52 -2.99 5.27
CA GLU A 38 -32.02 -4.15 5.98
C GLU A 38 -30.94 -4.84 5.16
N VAL A 39 -30.15 -5.64 5.81
CA VAL A 39 -29.17 -6.46 5.12
C VAL A 39 -29.82 -7.48 4.26
N THR A 40 -29.27 -7.63 3.15
CA THR A 40 -29.83 -8.36 2.07
C THR A 40 -28.95 -9.50 1.63
N ALA A 41 -27.67 -9.28 1.43
CA ALA A 41 -26.73 -10.31 1.03
C ALA A 41 -25.70 -10.51 2.13
N VAL A 42 -25.79 -11.61 2.86
CA VAL A 42 -24.90 -11.99 3.95
C VAL A 42 -23.73 -12.77 3.38
N LEU A 43 -22.52 -12.23 3.55
CA LEU A 43 -21.29 -12.91 3.19
C LEU A 43 -20.94 -13.93 4.27
N ASP A 44 -20.99 -13.51 5.55
CA ASP A 44 -20.79 -14.38 6.68
C ASP A 44 -21.51 -13.83 7.92
N GLN A 45 -21.78 -14.68 8.90
CA GLN A 45 -22.48 -14.32 10.11
C GLN A 45 -21.97 -15.11 11.30
N PHE A 46 -21.69 -14.42 12.39
CA PHE A 46 -21.17 -14.97 13.62
C PHE A 46 -22.04 -14.55 14.79
N HIS A 47 -22.15 -15.40 15.79
CA HIS A 47 -22.87 -15.12 17.02
C HIS A 47 -22.01 -15.51 18.22
N PHE A 48 -21.65 -14.51 19.00
CA PHE A 48 -20.87 -14.65 20.24
C PHE A 48 -21.73 -14.31 21.42
N GLN A 49 -21.36 -14.81 22.59
CA GLN A 49 -22.02 -14.46 23.84
C GLN A 49 -21.67 -13.02 24.25
N GLY A 50 -22.47 -12.46 25.18
CA GLY A 50 -22.29 -11.12 25.67
C GLY A 50 -23.05 -10.05 24.86
N GLN A 51 -23.30 -8.91 25.48
CA GLN A 51 -24.15 -7.85 24.93
C GLN A 51 -23.42 -6.53 24.74
N HIS A 52 -22.36 -6.26 25.51
CA HIS A 52 -21.68 -4.97 25.54
C HIS A 52 -20.43 -4.98 24.67
N TRP A 53 -20.65 -5.01 23.37
CA TRP A 53 -19.57 -5.01 22.40
C TRP A 53 -19.18 -3.58 21.99
N HIS A 54 -17.90 -3.25 22.15
CA HIS A 54 -17.30 -2.11 21.49
C HIS A 54 -16.95 -2.51 20.07
N ALA A 55 -17.27 -1.67 19.09
CA ALA A 55 -16.98 -1.91 17.69
C ALA A 55 -16.25 -0.71 17.09
N ARG A 56 -15.07 -0.95 16.51
CA ARG A 56 -14.30 0.03 15.74
C ARG A 56 -14.25 -0.40 14.29
N SER A 57 -14.92 0.34 13.42
CA SER A 57 -14.80 0.15 11.97
C SER A 57 -13.67 1.00 11.41
N VAL A 58 -13.00 0.47 10.38
CA VAL A 58 -11.93 1.15 9.65
C VAL A 58 -12.30 1.20 8.18
N GLU A 59 -12.53 2.39 7.68
CA GLU A 59 -12.82 2.68 6.27
C GLU A 59 -11.61 3.31 5.61
N PHE A 60 -11.34 2.95 4.35
CA PHE A 60 -10.19 3.42 3.59
C PHE A 60 -10.65 4.27 2.41
N SER A 61 -9.89 5.32 2.10
CA SER A 61 -10.08 6.07 0.86
C SER A 61 -9.50 5.28 -0.32
N ASP A 62 -10.24 5.26 -1.43
CA ASP A 62 -9.83 4.61 -2.68
C ASP A 62 -9.05 5.51 -3.64
N VAL A 63 -8.81 6.78 -3.24
CA VAL A 63 -8.09 7.76 -4.04
C VAL A 63 -7.01 8.42 -3.20
N THR A 64 -5.74 8.07 -3.45
CA THR A 64 -4.60 8.62 -2.71
C THR A 64 -4.20 10.01 -3.18
N ASP A 65 -4.40 10.32 -4.47
CA ASP A 65 -3.95 11.56 -5.10
C ASP A 65 -4.53 12.83 -4.49
N TRP A 66 -5.77 12.75 -4.02
CA TRP A 66 -6.57 13.88 -3.58
C TRP A 66 -6.78 13.93 -2.07
N HIS A 67 -6.30 12.91 -1.34
CA HIS A 67 -6.52 12.79 0.08
C HIS A 67 -5.21 12.67 0.86
N ASN A 68 -5.13 13.44 1.94
CA ASN A 68 -4.11 13.33 2.97
C ASN A 68 -4.65 12.70 4.26
N ASN A 69 -5.85 12.11 4.18
CA ASN A 69 -6.48 11.27 5.19
C ASN A 69 -7.02 10.02 4.49
N LEU A 70 -6.28 8.93 4.55
CA LEU A 70 -6.62 7.69 3.83
C LEU A 70 -7.41 6.70 4.67
N VAL A 71 -7.47 6.90 5.97
CA VAL A 71 -8.12 5.99 6.93
C VAL A 71 -9.09 6.76 7.80
N PHE A 72 -10.30 6.23 7.94
CA PHE A 72 -11.35 6.78 8.79
C PHE A 72 -11.76 5.73 9.83
N GLU A 73 -11.55 6.04 11.10
CA GLU A 73 -11.94 5.17 12.22
C GLU A 73 -13.23 5.67 12.87
N LYS A 74 -14.13 4.73 13.19
CA LYS A 74 -15.34 5.01 13.95
C LYS A 74 -15.52 3.96 15.03
N GLU A 75 -15.54 4.39 16.27
CA GLU A 75 -15.74 3.52 17.43
C GLU A 75 -17.04 3.83 18.15
N ILE A 76 -17.81 2.79 18.47
CA ILE A 76 -19.09 2.89 19.17
C ILE A 76 -19.26 1.68 20.10
N ILE A 77 -19.85 1.89 21.28
CA ILE A 77 -20.39 0.80 22.09
C ILE A 77 -21.67 0.32 21.41
N SER A 78 -21.67 -0.93 20.97
CA SER A 78 -22.78 -1.51 20.21
C SER A 78 -23.69 -2.33 21.12
N TYR A 79 -24.79 -1.74 21.56
CA TYR A 79 -25.84 -2.40 22.34
C TYR A 79 -27.18 -2.47 21.58
N ARG A 80 -27.16 -2.22 20.29
CA ARG A 80 -28.31 -2.32 19.39
C ARG A 80 -27.86 -2.57 17.97
N LYS A 81 -28.77 -2.87 17.08
CA LYS A 81 -28.48 -3.06 15.65
C LYS A 81 -27.90 -1.80 15.03
N LEU A 82 -26.66 -1.90 14.53
CA LEU A 82 -25.89 -0.83 13.89
C LEU A 82 -25.22 -1.34 12.63
N GLY A 83 -25.04 -0.45 11.66
CA GLY A 83 -24.30 -0.73 10.42
C GLY A 83 -23.06 0.12 10.29
N TYR A 84 -21.98 -0.48 9.78
CA TYR A 84 -20.67 0.15 9.61
C TYR A 84 -20.19 0.01 8.17
N ARG A 85 -19.49 1.02 7.70
CA ARG A 85 -18.70 1.00 6.47
C ARG A 85 -17.26 0.64 6.79
N GLY A 86 -16.56 0.08 5.81
CA GLY A 86 -15.13 -0.19 5.87
C GLY A 86 -14.81 -1.66 5.68
N ASN A 87 -13.57 -1.93 5.29
CA ASN A 87 -13.11 -3.30 5.07
C ASN A 87 -12.80 -4.04 6.38
N LEU A 88 -12.64 -3.32 7.49
CA LEU A 88 -12.14 -3.87 8.73
C LEU A 88 -13.02 -3.43 9.90
N LEU A 89 -13.39 -4.39 10.75
CA LEU A 89 -14.11 -4.17 12.00
C LEU A 89 -13.36 -4.88 13.12
N PHE A 90 -13.01 -4.13 14.16
CA PHE A 90 -12.56 -4.69 15.43
C PHE A 90 -13.71 -4.65 16.44
N ALA A 91 -13.90 -5.73 17.16
CA ALA A 91 -14.88 -5.82 18.24
C ALA A 91 -14.24 -6.36 19.51
N PHE A 92 -14.65 -5.82 20.65
CA PHE A 92 -14.15 -6.19 21.95
C PHE A 92 -15.31 -6.26 22.93
N ASN A 93 -15.39 -7.35 23.70
CA ASN A 93 -16.35 -7.54 24.78
C ASN A 93 -15.63 -7.49 26.11
N GLY A 94 -15.90 -6.45 26.90
CA GLY A 94 -15.29 -6.26 28.22
C GLY A 94 -15.71 -7.28 29.26
N GLU A 95 -16.83 -8.00 29.06
CA GLU A 95 -17.29 -9.03 29.99
C GLU A 95 -16.43 -10.31 29.92
N ASP A 96 -16.07 -10.69 28.71
CA ASP A 96 -15.35 -11.94 28.42
C ASP A 96 -13.86 -11.73 28.11
N ASN A 97 -13.39 -10.49 28.15
CA ASN A 97 -12.02 -10.09 27.78
C ASN A 97 -11.60 -10.66 26.43
N CYS A 98 -12.53 -10.76 25.47
CA CYS A 98 -12.25 -11.28 24.14
C CYS A 98 -12.33 -10.15 23.11
N GLY A 99 -11.40 -10.20 22.16
CA GLY A 99 -11.38 -9.34 21.00
C GLY A 99 -11.39 -10.14 19.71
N ILE A 100 -12.15 -9.66 18.74
CA ILE A 100 -12.25 -10.25 17.41
C ILE A 100 -12.12 -9.16 16.35
N PHE A 101 -11.54 -9.52 15.21
CA PHE A 101 -11.60 -8.67 14.04
C PHE A 101 -12.23 -9.42 12.87
N PHE A 102 -12.90 -8.65 12.04
CA PHE A 102 -13.43 -9.08 10.75
C PHE A 102 -12.74 -8.27 9.67
N LEU A 103 -12.15 -8.93 8.69
CA LEU A 103 -11.60 -8.30 7.50
C LEU A 103 -12.38 -8.80 6.29
N LYS A 104 -12.98 -7.87 5.55
CA LYS A 104 -13.58 -8.12 4.26
C LYS A 104 -12.55 -7.87 3.17
N GLU A 105 -12.15 -8.93 2.47
CA GLU A 105 -11.19 -8.87 1.37
C GLU A 105 -11.91 -8.41 0.10
N ALA A 106 -12.11 -7.11 0.02
CA ALA A 106 -12.86 -6.43 -1.03
C ALA A 106 -12.17 -5.10 -1.36
N PRO A 107 -12.54 -4.45 -2.47
CA PRO A 107 -12.22 -3.05 -2.71
C PRO A 107 -12.69 -2.14 -1.56
N CYS A 108 -12.24 -0.89 -1.55
CA CYS A 108 -12.80 0.11 -0.64
C CYS A 108 -14.32 0.20 -0.80
N SER A 109 -15.04 0.56 0.27
CA SER A 109 -16.51 0.54 0.31
C SER A 109 -17.16 1.27 -0.86
N SER A 110 -16.56 2.37 -1.32
CA SER A 110 -17.08 3.20 -2.43
C SER A 110 -17.03 2.54 -3.81
N VAL A 111 -16.29 1.44 -3.96
CA VAL A 111 -16.08 0.76 -5.26
C VAL A 111 -16.48 -0.71 -5.27
N GLN A 112 -17.01 -1.22 -4.19
CA GLN A 112 -17.48 -2.60 -4.12
C GLN A 112 -18.68 -2.84 -5.04
N LEU A 113 -18.68 -4.00 -5.66
CA LEU A 113 -19.82 -4.47 -6.46
C LEU A 113 -21.00 -4.80 -5.54
N ALA A 114 -22.23 -4.48 -5.98
CA ALA A 114 -23.46 -4.71 -5.24
C ALA A 114 -23.39 -4.20 -3.78
N TYR A 115 -22.79 -3.05 -3.58
CA TYR A 115 -22.57 -2.46 -2.26
C TYR A 115 -23.79 -1.67 -1.78
N GLN A 116 -24.26 -1.97 -0.58
CA GLN A 116 -25.49 -1.41 0.00
C GLN A 116 -25.24 -0.29 1.03
N GLY A 117 -24.04 0.21 1.09
CA GLY A 117 -23.66 1.27 2.03
C GLY A 117 -23.24 0.77 3.41
N LYS A 118 -23.17 -0.53 3.63
CA LYS A 118 -22.70 -1.15 4.88
C LYS A 118 -21.83 -2.37 4.55
N ASP A 119 -20.77 -2.60 5.29
CA ASP A 119 -19.93 -3.78 5.20
C ASP A 119 -20.18 -4.73 6.36
N PHE A 120 -20.51 -4.16 7.53
CA PHE A 120 -20.75 -4.93 8.75
C PHE A 120 -22.02 -4.46 9.42
N LEU A 121 -22.73 -5.41 10.04
CA LEU A 121 -23.80 -5.12 10.99
C LEU A 121 -23.48 -5.76 12.33
N THR A 122 -23.80 -5.05 13.39
CA THR A 122 -23.77 -5.58 14.73
C THR A 122 -25.18 -5.56 15.32
N ASP A 123 -25.51 -6.58 16.10
CA ASP A 123 -26.76 -6.67 16.85
C ASP A 123 -26.46 -7.46 18.14
N PHE A 124 -26.11 -6.73 19.20
CA PHE A 124 -25.50 -7.31 20.41
C PHE A 124 -24.26 -8.17 20.06
N GLY A 125 -24.24 -9.44 20.40
CA GLY A 125 -23.16 -10.38 20.04
C GLY A 125 -23.24 -10.95 18.63
N LYS A 126 -24.20 -10.53 17.80
CA LYS A 126 -24.34 -10.97 16.43
C LYS A 126 -23.62 -10.02 15.48
N PHE A 127 -22.68 -10.58 14.71
CA PHE A 127 -21.91 -9.84 13.70
C PHE A 127 -22.22 -10.41 12.32
N THR A 128 -22.59 -9.55 11.40
CA THR A 128 -22.89 -9.95 10.03
C THR A 128 -22.01 -9.17 9.09
N VAL A 129 -21.29 -9.87 8.21
CA VAL A 129 -20.53 -9.31 7.11
C VAL A 129 -21.43 -9.31 5.88
N THR A 130 -21.58 -8.16 5.24
CA THR A 130 -22.56 -7.97 4.17
C THR A 130 -21.89 -7.66 2.85
N GLY A 131 -22.63 -7.87 1.73
CA GLY A 131 -22.17 -7.61 0.39
C GLY A 131 -21.25 -8.71 -0.13
N LEU A 132 -21.76 -9.44 -1.10
CA LEU A 132 -21.10 -10.62 -1.68
C LEU A 132 -20.05 -10.24 -2.74
N GLY A 133 -20.13 -9.05 -3.31
CA GLY A 133 -19.37 -8.67 -4.50
C GLY A 133 -19.82 -9.39 -5.78
N ILE A 134 -21.03 -9.92 -5.78
CA ILE A 134 -21.67 -10.56 -6.94
C ILE A 134 -23.11 -10.07 -7.06
N THR A 135 -23.63 -10.11 -8.28
CA THR A 135 -25.02 -9.84 -8.62
C THR A 135 -25.71 -11.12 -9.05
N GLU A 136 -27.02 -11.09 -9.26
CA GLU A 136 -27.77 -12.21 -9.79
C GLU A 136 -27.22 -12.70 -11.14
N LYS A 137 -26.70 -11.78 -11.96
CA LYS A 137 -26.10 -12.09 -13.27
C LYS A 137 -24.82 -12.93 -13.19
N ASP A 138 -24.15 -12.88 -12.06
CA ASP A 138 -22.90 -13.62 -11.82
C ASP A 138 -23.17 -15.07 -11.41
N VAL A 139 -24.41 -15.39 -11.04
CA VAL A 139 -24.82 -16.71 -10.55
C VAL A 139 -25.43 -17.52 -11.70
N THR A 140 -24.73 -18.58 -12.11
CA THR A 140 -25.17 -19.48 -13.18
C THR A 140 -25.08 -20.94 -12.72
N PRO A 141 -25.92 -21.85 -13.27
CA PRO A 141 -25.92 -23.26 -12.88
C PRO A 141 -24.64 -24.03 -13.23
N ASP A 142 -23.88 -23.52 -14.20
CA ASP A 142 -22.77 -24.21 -14.87
C ASP A 142 -21.40 -23.85 -14.32
N ARG A 143 -21.30 -22.84 -13.45
CA ARG A 143 -20.01 -22.40 -12.89
C ARG A 143 -20.11 -21.94 -11.44
N TRP A 144 -19.00 -22.09 -10.74
CA TRP A 144 -18.80 -21.51 -9.42
C TRP A 144 -18.44 -20.02 -9.54
N THR A 145 -19.07 -19.19 -8.72
CA THR A 145 -18.73 -17.77 -8.61
C THR A 145 -18.19 -17.48 -7.23
N LYS A 146 -16.98 -16.92 -7.17
CA LYS A 146 -16.30 -16.56 -5.94
C LYS A 146 -16.82 -15.21 -5.44
N THR A 147 -17.28 -15.17 -4.19
CA THR A 147 -17.63 -13.93 -3.48
C THR A 147 -16.38 -13.23 -2.96
N TYR A 148 -16.55 -12.06 -2.34
CA TYR A 148 -15.48 -11.48 -1.52
C TYR A 148 -15.09 -12.44 -0.39
N GLY A 149 -13.85 -12.31 0.10
CA GLY A 149 -13.37 -13.07 1.24
C GLY A 149 -13.80 -12.42 2.56
N CYS A 150 -14.01 -13.26 3.57
CA CYS A 150 -14.20 -12.84 4.96
C CYS A 150 -13.16 -13.51 5.85
N VAL A 151 -12.50 -12.74 6.67
CA VAL A 151 -11.51 -13.21 7.65
C VAL A 151 -12.00 -12.88 9.04
N LEU A 152 -12.02 -13.88 9.91
CA LEU A 152 -12.24 -13.72 11.34
C LEU A 152 -10.92 -13.98 12.07
N GLY A 153 -10.51 -13.08 12.95
CA GLY A 153 -9.35 -13.26 13.81
C GLY A 153 -9.66 -12.96 15.27
N ILE A 154 -8.91 -13.57 16.18
CA ILE A 154 -9.03 -13.38 17.62
C ILE A 154 -7.78 -12.66 18.12
N TYR A 155 -7.95 -11.71 19.06
CA TYR A 155 -6.86 -10.98 19.67
C TYR A 155 -7.07 -10.81 21.19
N GLY A 156 -6.02 -10.38 21.91
CA GLY A 156 -6.12 -9.94 23.30
C GLY A 156 -6.78 -8.57 23.44
N GLU A 157 -6.90 -8.07 24.67
CA GLU A 157 -7.64 -6.85 24.97
C GLU A 157 -6.97 -5.56 24.45
N ASP A 158 -5.62 -5.54 24.40
CA ASP A 158 -4.89 -4.33 24.06
C ASP A 158 -4.82 -4.05 22.55
N GLU A 159 -4.55 -2.82 22.21
CA GLU A 159 -4.46 -2.38 20.82
C GLU A 159 -3.31 -3.04 20.07
N LEU A 160 -2.17 -3.29 20.73
CA LEU A 160 -1.04 -3.95 20.11
C LEU A 160 -1.37 -5.39 19.71
N SER A 161 -2.02 -6.16 20.59
CA SER A 161 -2.42 -7.55 20.28
C SER A 161 -3.41 -7.60 19.12
N ARG A 162 -4.33 -6.65 19.04
CA ARG A 162 -5.28 -6.46 17.95
C ARG A 162 -4.58 -6.26 16.60
N LEU A 163 -3.65 -5.30 16.53
CA LEU A 163 -2.91 -5.00 15.30
C LEU A 163 -1.96 -6.13 14.92
N GLN A 164 -1.34 -6.78 15.90
CA GLN A 164 -0.47 -7.92 15.66
C GLN A 164 -1.23 -9.16 15.16
N ALA A 165 -2.48 -9.38 15.61
CA ALA A 165 -3.32 -10.46 15.11
C ALA A 165 -3.66 -10.26 13.61
N LEU A 166 -4.07 -9.03 13.24
CA LEU A 166 -4.29 -8.66 11.85
C LEU A 166 -3.01 -8.84 11.01
N ARG A 167 -1.88 -8.38 11.53
CA ARG A 167 -0.58 -8.47 10.84
C ARG A 167 -0.14 -9.92 10.64
N SER A 168 -0.43 -10.80 11.62
CA SER A 168 -0.13 -12.23 11.49
C SER A 168 -0.88 -12.88 10.34
N TYR A 169 -2.15 -12.50 10.14
CA TYR A 169 -2.93 -12.93 8.98
C TYR A 169 -2.29 -12.42 7.67
N GLN A 170 -2.02 -11.12 7.59
CA GLN A 170 -1.49 -10.49 6.38
C GLN A 170 -0.11 -11.06 5.97
N LYS A 171 0.76 -11.38 6.94
CA LYS A 171 2.05 -12.02 6.69
C LYS A 171 1.93 -13.45 6.14
N ASN A 172 0.85 -14.15 6.48
CA ASN A 172 0.61 -15.50 5.96
C ASN A 172 0.06 -15.52 4.53
N ILE A 173 -0.70 -14.49 4.15
CA ILE A 173 -1.13 -14.36 2.74
C ILE A 173 0.07 -14.11 1.82
N ARG A 174 1.00 -13.28 2.28
CA ARG A 174 2.15 -12.86 1.50
C ARG A 174 3.38 -12.76 2.40
N THR A 175 4.19 -13.81 2.37
CA THR A 175 5.45 -13.86 3.10
C THR A 175 6.40 -12.78 2.58
N TYR A 176 7.07 -12.07 3.49
CA TYR A 176 8.08 -11.08 3.15
C TYR A 176 9.27 -11.71 2.41
N ARG A 177 9.67 -11.05 1.31
CA ARG A 177 10.83 -11.43 0.48
C ARG A 177 11.65 -10.18 0.19
N ALA A 178 12.95 -10.21 0.50
CA ALA A 178 13.85 -9.07 0.31
C ALA A 178 13.93 -8.60 -1.15
N ASP A 179 14.03 -9.54 -2.09
CA ASP A 179 14.11 -9.28 -3.53
C ASP A 179 12.87 -8.60 -4.11
N ARG A 180 11.75 -8.65 -3.40
CA ARG A 180 10.47 -8.10 -3.81
C ARG A 180 10.05 -6.89 -2.99
N ASP A 181 10.33 -6.89 -1.69
CA ASP A 181 9.73 -5.99 -0.74
C ASP A 181 10.70 -4.88 -0.25
N GLU A 182 11.98 -4.88 -0.72
CA GLU A 182 13.01 -3.92 -0.33
C GLU A 182 13.43 -2.98 -1.47
N MET A 183 12.47 -2.48 -2.23
CA MET A 183 12.76 -1.58 -3.33
C MET A 183 13.03 -0.16 -2.84
N ILE A 184 14.13 0.45 -3.31
CA ILE A 184 14.28 1.90 -3.38
C ILE A 184 14.14 2.23 -4.86
N MET A 185 12.96 2.69 -5.25
CA MET A 185 12.59 2.82 -6.66
C MET A 185 12.69 4.26 -7.12
N MET A 186 13.03 4.44 -8.40
CA MET A 186 12.88 5.69 -9.13
C MET A 186 11.99 5.46 -10.34
N ASN A 187 11.06 6.38 -10.58
CA ASN A 187 10.10 6.27 -11.68
C ASN A 187 10.17 7.53 -12.57
N THR A 188 10.07 7.34 -13.88
CA THR A 188 10.24 8.40 -14.87
C THR A 188 9.04 9.35 -15.00
N TRP A 189 7.92 9.09 -14.33
CA TRP A 189 6.66 9.84 -14.48
C TRP A 189 6.53 11.06 -13.55
N GLY A 190 7.23 11.06 -12.44
CA GLY A 190 6.98 11.96 -11.31
C GLY A 190 7.15 13.45 -11.59
N ASP A 191 8.11 13.85 -12.42
CA ASP A 191 8.31 15.26 -12.82
C ASP A 191 7.46 15.68 -14.03
N ARG A 192 6.42 14.90 -14.33
CA ARG A 192 5.43 15.18 -15.38
C ARG A 192 5.99 15.55 -16.75
N SER A 193 7.22 15.15 -17.04
CA SER A 193 7.68 15.08 -18.43
C SER A 193 6.94 14.00 -19.21
N GLN A 194 6.24 13.12 -18.50
CA GLN A 194 5.45 12.02 -19.04
C GLN A 194 6.29 11.19 -20.03
N ASP A 195 5.74 10.90 -21.21
CA ASP A 195 6.46 10.16 -22.26
C ASP A 195 7.28 11.03 -23.21
N SER A 196 7.33 12.37 -23.01
CA SER A 196 7.98 13.30 -23.94
C SER A 196 9.49 13.10 -24.07
N LYS A 197 10.14 12.60 -23.02
CA LYS A 197 11.58 12.35 -22.99
C LYS A 197 11.94 10.87 -23.04
N VAL A 198 10.98 9.97 -22.82
CA VAL A 198 11.20 8.54 -22.63
C VAL A 198 11.77 7.89 -23.90
N ASN A 199 13.06 7.60 -23.89
CA ASN A 199 13.81 6.90 -24.95
C ASN A 199 15.09 6.27 -24.36
N GLU A 200 15.84 5.51 -25.17
CA GLU A 200 17.06 4.82 -24.72
C GLU A 200 18.10 5.80 -24.13
N SER A 201 18.38 6.90 -24.81
CA SER A 201 19.39 7.88 -24.36
C SER A 201 19.02 8.53 -23.03
N PHE A 202 17.75 8.91 -22.85
CA PHE A 202 17.24 9.45 -21.60
C PHE A 202 17.32 8.41 -20.48
N CYS A 203 16.81 7.20 -20.71
CA CYS A 203 16.82 6.15 -19.67
C CYS A 203 18.25 5.80 -19.23
N LEU A 204 19.22 5.76 -20.15
CA LEU A 204 20.63 5.53 -19.78
C LEU A 204 21.17 6.65 -18.88
N LYS A 205 20.84 7.93 -19.16
CA LYS A 205 21.23 9.05 -18.31
C LYS A 205 20.56 8.99 -16.95
N GLU A 206 19.27 8.66 -16.92
CA GLU A 206 18.52 8.49 -15.66
C GLU A 206 19.10 7.36 -14.80
N LEU A 207 19.54 6.25 -15.39
CA LEU A 207 20.21 5.17 -14.67
C LEU A 207 21.51 5.62 -13.99
N GLU A 208 22.32 6.45 -14.65
CA GLU A 208 23.53 7.02 -14.03
C GLU A 208 23.16 7.92 -12.84
N ARG A 209 22.11 8.73 -12.96
CA ARG A 209 21.63 9.56 -11.87
C ARG A 209 21.02 8.73 -10.74
N ALA A 210 20.23 7.69 -11.06
CA ALA A 210 19.68 6.76 -10.09
C ALA A 210 20.78 6.04 -9.30
N ALA A 211 21.83 5.58 -9.97
CA ALA A 211 22.99 4.97 -9.29
C ALA A 211 23.67 5.95 -8.32
N ARG A 212 23.79 7.22 -8.68
CA ARG A 212 24.36 8.26 -7.80
C ARG A 212 23.50 8.54 -6.58
N LEU A 213 22.18 8.32 -6.65
CA LEU A 213 21.26 8.43 -5.52
C LEU A 213 21.24 7.15 -4.65
N GLY A 214 21.84 6.05 -5.10
CA GLY A 214 21.77 4.77 -4.42
C GLY A 214 20.45 4.01 -4.64
N ILE A 215 19.73 4.33 -5.70
CA ILE A 215 18.50 3.64 -6.14
C ILE A 215 18.81 2.18 -6.50
N THR A 216 17.89 1.29 -6.17
CA THR A 216 18.01 -0.15 -6.46
C THR A 216 17.14 -0.61 -7.63
N HIS A 217 16.07 0.14 -7.93
CA HIS A 217 15.08 -0.20 -8.94
C HIS A 217 14.72 1.02 -9.77
N PHE A 218 14.75 0.89 -11.07
CA PHE A 218 14.41 1.97 -12.00
C PHE A 218 13.24 1.54 -12.87
N GLN A 219 12.13 2.25 -12.78
CA GLN A 219 10.90 1.96 -13.51
C GLN A 219 10.69 2.96 -14.63
N ILE A 220 10.67 2.46 -15.86
CA ILE A 220 10.26 3.22 -17.03
C ILE A 220 8.72 3.20 -17.05
N ASP A 221 8.12 4.35 -16.81
CA ASP A 221 6.67 4.51 -16.86
C ASP A 221 6.16 4.56 -18.30
N ASP A 222 4.90 4.93 -18.53
CA ASP A 222 4.26 5.02 -19.84
C ASP A 222 5.13 5.71 -20.89
N GLY A 223 5.15 5.18 -22.10
CA GLY A 223 5.86 5.75 -23.26
C GLY A 223 7.04 4.92 -23.79
N TRP A 224 7.38 3.80 -23.16
CA TRP A 224 8.40 2.88 -23.68
C TRP A 224 7.90 2.00 -24.84
N GLN A 225 6.60 1.74 -24.88
CA GLN A 225 5.92 0.84 -25.81
C GLN A 225 5.57 1.54 -27.14
N ILE A 226 5.33 0.74 -28.18
CA ILE A 226 4.85 1.19 -29.50
C ILE A 226 3.47 1.85 -29.38
N GLY A 227 2.58 1.24 -28.58
CA GLY A 227 1.25 1.75 -28.36
C GLY A 227 1.25 3.14 -27.72
N LYS A 228 0.26 3.95 -28.01
CA LYS A 228 0.10 5.29 -27.42
C LYS A 228 -1.07 5.30 -26.48
N SER A 229 -0.81 5.64 -25.24
CA SER A 229 -1.82 5.76 -24.18
C SER A 229 -2.56 7.11 -24.26
N PRO A 230 -3.71 7.25 -23.62
CA PRO A 230 -4.37 8.55 -23.47
C PRO A 230 -3.57 9.53 -22.57
N ASN A 231 -2.58 9.03 -21.82
CA ASN A 231 -1.73 9.85 -20.95
C ASN A 231 -0.51 10.44 -21.68
N SER A 232 -0.28 10.06 -22.95
CA SER A 232 0.88 10.55 -23.73
C SER A 232 0.83 12.06 -23.89
N ALA A 233 1.97 12.72 -23.64
CA ALA A 233 2.17 14.15 -23.86
C ALA A 233 2.48 14.47 -25.33
N VAL A 234 2.90 13.48 -26.13
CA VAL A 234 3.39 13.66 -27.51
C VAL A 234 2.42 13.18 -28.58
N ALA A 235 1.47 12.31 -28.24
CA ALA A 235 0.53 11.77 -29.20
C ALA A 235 -0.82 11.44 -28.53
N ARG A 236 -1.91 11.65 -29.25
CA ARG A 236 -3.21 11.16 -28.79
C ARG A 236 -3.27 9.65 -28.92
N GLY A 237 -3.48 8.95 -27.79
CA GLY A 237 -3.62 7.52 -27.74
C GLY A 237 -4.93 7.05 -27.11
N SER A 238 -5.10 5.74 -26.99
CA SER A 238 -6.30 5.14 -26.42
C SER A 238 -5.97 3.77 -25.81
N PHE A 239 -6.66 3.42 -24.71
CA PHE A 239 -6.69 2.06 -24.18
C PHE A 239 -7.79 1.19 -24.77
N LYS A 240 -8.57 1.73 -25.74
CA LYS A 240 -9.57 0.93 -26.45
C LYS A 240 -8.90 0.12 -27.55
N ASN A 241 -9.28 -1.15 -27.66
CA ASN A 241 -8.82 -2.06 -28.71
C ASN A 241 -7.29 -2.14 -28.85
N ILE A 242 -6.56 -2.11 -27.75
CA ILE A 242 -5.08 -2.14 -27.81
C ILE A 242 -4.55 -3.35 -28.56
N TRP A 243 -5.25 -4.48 -28.52
CA TRP A 243 -4.86 -5.72 -29.18
C TRP A 243 -5.21 -5.79 -30.67
N ASP A 244 -5.83 -4.75 -31.26
CA ASP A 244 -5.87 -4.59 -32.71
C ASP A 244 -4.44 -4.36 -33.25
N ASN A 245 -3.57 -3.82 -32.43
CA ASN A 245 -2.12 -3.77 -32.64
C ASN A 245 -1.42 -4.83 -31.78
N LYS A 246 -1.08 -5.97 -32.36
CA LYS A 246 -0.37 -7.07 -31.67
C LYS A 246 1.01 -6.68 -31.13
N ASP A 247 1.58 -5.57 -31.60
CA ASP A 247 2.89 -5.06 -31.20
C ASP A 247 2.76 -3.92 -30.18
N TYR A 248 1.55 -3.62 -29.67
CA TYR A 248 1.30 -2.52 -28.76
C TYR A 248 2.28 -2.49 -27.58
N TRP A 249 2.54 -3.62 -26.96
CA TRP A 249 3.42 -3.79 -25.81
C TRP A 249 4.87 -4.19 -26.16
N LYS A 250 5.32 -3.93 -27.36
CA LYS A 250 6.74 -4.05 -27.70
C LYS A 250 7.44 -2.70 -27.51
N PRO A 251 8.76 -2.70 -27.21
CA PRO A 251 9.55 -1.47 -27.19
C PRO A 251 9.43 -0.71 -28.53
N ASP A 252 9.21 0.60 -28.48
CA ASP A 252 9.10 1.45 -29.65
C ASP A 252 10.47 1.52 -30.36
N PRO A 253 10.61 1.00 -31.59
CA PRO A 253 11.91 0.92 -32.27
C PRO A 253 12.51 2.29 -32.61
N GLN A 254 11.71 3.36 -32.65
CA GLN A 254 12.21 4.71 -32.84
C GLN A 254 12.84 5.25 -31.56
N LYS A 255 12.32 4.87 -30.42
CA LYS A 255 12.83 5.26 -29.10
C LYS A 255 13.92 4.31 -28.60
N TYR A 256 13.80 3.03 -28.92
CA TYR A 256 14.68 1.92 -28.49
C TYR A 256 15.12 1.07 -29.67
N PRO A 257 16.04 1.57 -30.52
CA PRO A 257 16.42 0.85 -31.74
C PRO A 257 17.08 -0.50 -31.51
N ARG A 258 17.54 -0.77 -30.29
CA ARG A 258 18.14 -2.04 -29.84
C ARG A 258 17.27 -2.75 -28.80
N GLY A 259 15.96 -2.46 -28.77
CA GLY A 259 15.08 -2.92 -27.72
C GLY A 259 15.51 -2.39 -26.35
N LEU A 260 15.15 -3.09 -25.28
CA LEU A 260 15.51 -2.71 -23.92
C LEU A 260 16.86 -3.28 -23.44
N HIS A 261 17.54 -4.08 -24.26
CA HIS A 261 18.81 -4.71 -23.89
C HIS A 261 19.89 -3.75 -23.38
N PRO A 262 20.13 -2.57 -24.01
CA PRO A 262 21.14 -1.64 -23.50
C PRO A 262 20.83 -1.12 -22.10
N ILE A 263 19.54 -0.85 -21.82
CA ILE A 263 19.09 -0.34 -20.54
C ILE A 263 19.20 -1.41 -19.47
N VAL A 264 18.71 -2.62 -19.75
CA VAL A 264 18.81 -3.77 -18.81
C VAL A 264 20.27 -4.12 -18.53
N LYS A 265 21.12 -4.15 -19.57
CA LYS A 265 22.56 -4.37 -19.39
C LYS A 265 23.19 -3.31 -18.50
N ARG A 266 22.89 -2.02 -18.75
CA ARG A 266 23.44 -0.93 -17.95
C ARG A 266 22.90 -0.94 -16.52
N GLY A 267 21.62 -1.23 -16.34
CA GLY A 267 21.02 -1.43 -15.01
C GLY A 267 21.77 -2.51 -14.21
N LYS A 268 22.02 -3.66 -14.84
CA LYS A 268 22.78 -4.76 -14.21
C LYS A 268 24.22 -4.36 -13.84
N GLU A 269 24.92 -3.60 -14.70
CA GLU A 269 26.26 -3.07 -14.41
C GLU A 269 26.27 -2.12 -13.21
N LEU A 270 25.18 -1.38 -13.01
CA LEU A 270 25.01 -0.42 -11.92
C LEU A 270 24.36 -1.03 -10.66
N GLY A 271 23.94 -2.30 -10.70
CA GLY A 271 23.22 -2.96 -9.63
C GLY A 271 21.77 -2.47 -9.49
N ILE A 272 21.14 -2.04 -10.58
CA ILE A 272 19.78 -1.51 -10.63
C ILE A 272 18.90 -2.44 -11.46
N GLU A 273 17.83 -2.95 -10.87
CA GLU A 273 16.81 -3.73 -11.58
C GLU A 273 15.87 -2.80 -12.37
N ILE A 274 15.50 -3.24 -13.57
CA ILE A 274 14.62 -2.46 -14.46
C ILE A 274 13.17 -2.93 -14.32
N GLY A 275 12.27 -1.99 -14.15
CA GLY A 275 10.83 -2.19 -14.18
C GLY A 275 10.16 -1.44 -15.32
N LEU A 276 8.96 -1.89 -15.70
CA LEU A 276 8.14 -1.26 -16.72
C LEU A 276 6.72 -0.98 -16.21
N TRP A 277 6.15 0.09 -16.71
CA TRP A 277 4.72 0.34 -16.60
C TRP A 277 3.94 -0.52 -17.60
N PHE A 278 2.76 -0.97 -17.19
CA PHE A 278 1.85 -1.76 -18.01
C PHE A 278 0.41 -1.47 -17.64
N ASN A 279 -0.49 -1.38 -18.62
CA ASN A 279 -1.92 -1.23 -18.40
C ASN A 279 -2.67 -2.34 -19.14
N PRO A 280 -3.29 -3.30 -18.46
CA PRO A 280 -4.05 -4.36 -19.12
C PRO A 280 -5.17 -3.81 -20.00
N SER A 281 -5.59 -4.57 -21.01
CA SER A 281 -6.74 -4.26 -21.83
C SER A 281 -8.02 -4.29 -21.00
N ILE A 282 -8.55 -3.12 -20.66
CA ILE A 282 -9.77 -3.00 -19.82
C ILE A 282 -11.06 -3.36 -20.56
N GLN A 283 -10.99 -3.57 -21.88
CA GLN A 283 -12.14 -3.78 -22.71
C GLN A 283 -12.82 -5.13 -22.41
N ASN A 284 -14.15 -5.14 -22.43
CA ASN A 284 -14.95 -6.31 -22.15
C ASN A 284 -14.51 -7.05 -20.87
N ASP A 285 -14.35 -6.28 -19.77
CA ASP A 285 -13.98 -6.84 -18.47
C ASP A 285 -12.63 -7.59 -18.49
N PHE A 286 -11.62 -7.03 -19.13
CA PHE A 286 -10.30 -7.64 -19.32
C PHE A 286 -10.34 -8.98 -20.09
N ALA A 287 -11.23 -9.09 -21.08
CA ALA A 287 -11.37 -10.33 -21.85
C ALA A 287 -10.06 -10.78 -22.55
N ASP A 288 -9.18 -9.83 -22.86
CA ASP A 288 -7.87 -10.10 -23.46
C ASP A 288 -6.76 -10.45 -22.43
N TRP A 289 -7.13 -10.79 -21.20
CA TRP A 289 -6.17 -11.08 -20.11
C TRP A 289 -5.07 -12.09 -20.50
N GLN A 290 -5.34 -13.04 -21.39
CA GLN A 290 -4.35 -14.00 -21.87
C GLN A 290 -3.25 -13.33 -22.72
N LYS A 291 -3.65 -12.37 -23.57
CA LYS A 291 -2.72 -11.61 -24.39
C LYS A 291 -1.88 -10.67 -23.51
N ASP A 292 -2.50 -10.03 -22.52
CA ASP A 292 -1.83 -9.19 -21.54
C ASP A 292 -0.80 -10.01 -20.74
N ALA A 293 -1.19 -11.18 -20.23
CA ALA A 293 -0.27 -12.08 -19.54
C ALA A 293 0.91 -12.49 -20.44
N GLN A 294 0.62 -12.85 -21.70
CA GLN A 294 1.67 -13.24 -22.64
C GLN A 294 2.65 -12.09 -22.94
N ALA A 295 2.18 -10.84 -22.99
CA ALA A 295 3.05 -9.68 -23.17
C ALA A 295 4.03 -9.53 -21.99
N LEU A 296 3.54 -9.62 -20.76
CA LEU A 296 4.40 -9.56 -19.55
C LEU A 296 5.40 -10.71 -19.51
N ILE A 297 4.96 -11.94 -19.79
CA ILE A 297 5.81 -13.13 -19.85
C ILE A 297 6.90 -12.98 -20.96
N SER A 298 6.53 -12.41 -22.10
CA SER A 298 7.49 -12.18 -23.20
C SER A 298 8.54 -11.16 -22.82
N LEU A 299 8.19 -10.06 -22.17
CA LEU A 299 9.13 -9.05 -21.67
C LEU A 299 10.08 -9.64 -20.62
N TYR A 300 9.58 -10.50 -19.75
CA TYR A 300 10.40 -11.25 -18.80
C TYR A 300 11.39 -12.19 -19.51
N ARG A 301 10.90 -13.00 -20.45
CA ARG A 301 11.73 -13.99 -21.15
C ARG A 301 12.76 -13.37 -22.07
N GLU A 302 12.42 -12.28 -22.76
CA GLU A 302 13.28 -11.63 -23.74
C GLU A 302 14.32 -10.72 -23.08
N TYR A 303 13.89 -9.87 -22.11
CA TYR A 303 14.75 -8.85 -21.52
C TYR A 303 15.15 -9.15 -20.07
N GLY A 304 14.55 -10.14 -19.41
CA GLY A 304 14.76 -10.43 -17.99
C GLY A 304 14.06 -9.42 -17.07
N ILE A 305 13.07 -8.66 -17.57
CA ILE A 305 12.33 -7.68 -16.77
C ILE A 305 11.37 -8.41 -15.84
N LYS A 306 11.54 -8.17 -14.54
CA LYS A 306 10.75 -8.83 -13.49
C LYS A 306 9.69 -7.93 -12.86
N ILE A 307 9.85 -6.62 -12.94
CA ILE A 307 9.05 -5.67 -12.16
C ILE A 307 8.10 -4.94 -13.10
N PHE A 308 6.81 -5.01 -12.78
CA PHE A 308 5.77 -4.33 -13.54
C PHE A 308 4.87 -3.49 -12.63
N LYS A 309 4.80 -2.18 -12.89
CA LYS A 309 3.71 -1.34 -12.38
C LYS A 309 2.48 -1.64 -13.21
N ILE A 310 1.44 -2.13 -12.56
CA ILE A 310 0.18 -2.45 -13.22
C ILE A 310 -0.82 -1.34 -12.93
N ASP A 311 -1.14 -0.58 -13.95
CA ASP A 311 -2.09 0.52 -13.92
C ASP A 311 -3.48 0.06 -14.45
N GLY A 312 -4.49 0.94 -14.39
CA GLY A 312 -5.79 0.72 -14.99
C GLY A 312 -6.63 -0.42 -14.39
N LEU A 313 -6.34 -0.87 -13.18
CA LEU A 313 -6.99 -2.00 -12.50
C LEU A 313 -8.42 -1.70 -12.02
N THR A 314 -9.24 -1.08 -12.85
CA THR A 314 -10.65 -0.83 -12.54
C THR A 314 -11.44 -2.13 -12.50
N ILE A 315 -12.34 -2.28 -11.51
CA ILE A 315 -13.13 -3.49 -11.31
C ILE A 315 -14.62 -3.16 -11.46
N PRO A 316 -15.13 -3.07 -12.70
CA PRO A 316 -16.52 -2.74 -12.95
C PRO A 316 -17.48 -3.92 -12.78
N SER A 317 -16.98 -5.15 -12.77
CA SER A 317 -17.76 -6.37 -12.75
C SER A 317 -17.01 -7.52 -12.07
N LYS A 318 -17.72 -8.58 -11.74
CA LYS A 318 -17.15 -9.83 -11.24
C LYS A 318 -16.29 -10.55 -12.30
N GLU A 319 -16.64 -10.41 -13.58
CA GLU A 319 -15.83 -10.98 -14.67
C GLU A 319 -14.49 -10.25 -14.79
N ALA A 320 -14.47 -8.92 -14.64
CA ALA A 320 -13.23 -8.13 -14.59
C ALA A 320 -12.30 -8.60 -13.46
N GLU A 321 -12.84 -8.77 -12.25
CA GLU A 321 -12.10 -9.33 -11.11
C GLU A 321 -11.52 -10.71 -11.44
N THR A 322 -12.35 -11.59 -12.00
CA THR A 322 -11.95 -12.96 -12.35
C THR A 322 -10.83 -12.97 -13.39
N ASN A 323 -10.93 -12.13 -14.42
CA ASN A 323 -9.93 -12.05 -15.47
C ASN A 323 -8.62 -11.46 -14.99
N LEU A 324 -8.64 -10.50 -14.06
CA LEU A 324 -7.42 -10.00 -13.41
C LEU A 324 -6.74 -11.08 -12.57
N HIS A 325 -7.49 -11.88 -11.80
CA HIS A 325 -6.92 -13.04 -11.11
C HIS A 325 -6.26 -14.04 -12.08
N ARG A 326 -6.92 -14.33 -13.20
CA ARG A 326 -6.36 -15.21 -14.24
C ARG A 326 -5.07 -14.65 -14.85
N LEU A 327 -5.04 -13.34 -15.10
CA LEU A 327 -3.85 -12.65 -15.61
C LEU A 327 -2.68 -12.83 -14.65
N PHE A 328 -2.86 -12.45 -13.39
CA PHE A 328 -1.79 -12.49 -12.40
C PHE A 328 -1.32 -13.92 -12.14
N ASN A 329 -2.23 -14.88 -11.97
CA ASN A 329 -1.88 -16.29 -11.76
C ASN A 329 -1.07 -16.84 -12.93
N LYS A 330 -1.52 -16.60 -14.18
CA LYS A 330 -0.81 -17.08 -15.36
C LYS A 330 0.61 -16.52 -15.45
N VAL A 331 0.80 -15.24 -15.17
CA VAL A 331 2.14 -14.64 -15.19
C VAL A 331 3.01 -15.24 -14.11
N LEU A 332 2.53 -15.37 -12.88
CA LEU A 332 3.31 -15.95 -11.78
C LEU A 332 3.65 -17.41 -12.02
N GLU A 333 2.70 -18.22 -12.49
CA GLU A 333 2.91 -19.63 -12.84
C GLU A 333 3.97 -19.79 -13.95
N GLU A 334 3.89 -19.03 -15.04
CA GLU A 334 4.80 -19.15 -16.18
C GLU A 334 6.17 -18.49 -15.97
N THR A 335 6.33 -17.72 -14.89
CA THR A 335 7.61 -17.09 -14.53
C THR A 335 8.19 -17.63 -13.21
N ASP A 336 7.63 -18.73 -12.69
CA ASP A 336 8.07 -19.35 -11.43
C ASP A 336 8.13 -18.32 -10.27
N GLU A 337 7.07 -17.49 -10.16
CA GLU A 337 6.94 -16.37 -9.21
C GLU A 337 8.09 -15.31 -9.28
N ALA A 338 8.86 -15.30 -10.36
CA ALA A 338 9.95 -14.32 -10.51
C ALA A 338 9.45 -12.91 -10.82
N VAL A 339 8.27 -12.78 -11.44
CA VAL A 339 7.66 -11.48 -11.72
C VAL A 339 7.08 -10.87 -10.44
N ILE A 340 7.26 -9.57 -10.30
CA ILE A 340 6.81 -8.75 -9.18
C ILE A 340 5.85 -7.69 -9.71
N PHE A 341 4.67 -7.63 -9.12
CA PHE A 341 3.69 -6.61 -9.45
C PHE A 341 3.71 -5.47 -8.42
N ASN A 342 3.74 -4.24 -8.91
CA ASN A 342 3.45 -3.03 -8.17
C ASN A 342 2.07 -2.54 -8.64
N LEU A 343 1.04 -2.86 -7.85
CA LEU A 343 -0.34 -2.64 -8.24
C LEU A 343 -0.74 -1.21 -7.93
N ASP A 344 -1.07 -0.42 -8.96
CA ASP A 344 -1.71 0.88 -8.79
C ASP A 344 -3.19 0.64 -8.44
N ALA A 345 -3.44 0.39 -7.15
CA ALA A 345 -4.69 -0.14 -6.63
C ALA A 345 -5.56 0.93 -5.94
N THR A 346 -5.14 2.21 -5.93
CA THR A 346 -5.76 3.25 -5.11
C THR A 346 -6.11 4.53 -5.86
N ALA A 347 -6.21 4.48 -7.18
CA ALA A 347 -6.53 5.64 -8.02
C ALA A 347 -7.99 5.65 -8.50
N SER A 348 -8.95 5.37 -7.62
CA SER A 348 -10.39 5.28 -7.87
C SER A 348 -10.85 3.99 -8.58
N ARG A 349 -11.91 3.39 -8.08
CA ARG A 349 -12.58 2.19 -8.62
C ARG A 349 -11.67 0.97 -8.81
N ARG A 350 -10.61 0.86 -8.01
CA ARG A 350 -9.63 -0.22 -8.07
C ARG A 350 -9.69 -1.13 -6.85
N GLY A 351 -8.81 -2.12 -6.75
CA GLY A 351 -8.81 -3.13 -5.70
C GLY A 351 -8.61 -2.63 -4.27
N GLY A 352 -8.04 -1.43 -4.09
CA GLY A 352 -7.76 -0.88 -2.77
C GLY A 352 -6.65 -1.63 -2.03
N TYR A 353 -6.79 -1.71 -0.70
CA TYR A 353 -5.71 -2.17 0.19
C TYR A 353 -5.83 -3.65 0.59
N HIS A 354 -7.00 -4.25 0.42
CA HIS A 354 -7.32 -5.59 0.95
C HIS A 354 -7.71 -6.60 -0.12
N MET A 355 -7.72 -6.19 -1.38
CA MET A 355 -7.94 -7.07 -2.52
C MET A 355 -6.62 -7.25 -3.29
N PHE A 356 -6.40 -8.41 -3.90
CA PHE A 356 -5.17 -8.77 -4.62
C PHE A 356 -3.90 -8.75 -3.77
N ASN A 357 -4.03 -8.87 -2.44
CA ASN A 357 -2.91 -8.80 -1.50
C ASN A 357 -1.83 -9.86 -1.73
N GLU A 358 -2.21 -10.99 -2.29
CA GLU A 358 -1.32 -12.10 -2.62
C GLU A 358 -0.39 -11.80 -3.79
N TYR A 359 -0.75 -10.88 -4.70
CA TYR A 359 -0.04 -10.69 -5.96
C TYR A 359 1.08 -9.66 -5.93
N GLY A 360 0.94 -8.58 -5.17
CA GLY A 360 1.90 -7.50 -5.35
C GLY A 360 2.01 -6.49 -4.22
N ASN A 361 2.88 -5.52 -4.46
CA ASN A 361 3.00 -4.30 -3.67
C ASN A 361 1.87 -3.34 -4.04
N ILE A 362 1.61 -2.37 -3.18
CA ILE A 362 0.63 -1.30 -3.43
C ILE A 362 1.41 -0.04 -3.80
N PHE A 363 1.18 0.44 -5.00
CA PHE A 363 1.75 1.68 -5.51
C PHE A 363 0.81 2.83 -5.11
N LEU A 364 1.26 3.69 -4.19
CA LEU A 364 0.40 4.69 -3.53
C LEU A 364 0.52 6.09 -4.10
N GLU A 365 1.55 6.34 -4.93
CA GLU A 365 1.78 7.68 -5.38
C GLU A 365 0.73 8.16 -6.38
N ASN A 366 0.78 9.40 -6.71
CA ASN A 366 0.27 10.16 -7.86
C ASN A 366 0.22 11.64 -7.53
N ARG A 367 1.02 12.10 -6.56
CA ARG A 367 1.10 13.50 -6.21
C ARG A 367 2.11 14.20 -7.08
N TYR A 368 1.73 15.39 -7.57
CA TYR A 368 2.54 16.17 -8.49
C TYR A 368 2.49 17.63 -8.10
N THR A 369 3.65 18.26 -8.01
CA THR A 369 3.71 19.71 -7.82
C THR A 369 3.24 20.48 -9.04
N ASP A 370 3.13 19.85 -10.21
CA ASP A 370 2.59 20.44 -11.44
C ASP A 370 1.10 20.73 -11.40
N TRP A 371 0.32 19.94 -10.65
CA TRP A 371 -1.13 20.10 -10.58
C TRP A 371 -1.60 20.85 -9.34
N GLN A 372 -1.01 20.53 -8.20
CA GLN A 372 -1.39 21.07 -6.91
C GLN A 372 -0.16 21.25 -6.03
N ASN A 373 -0.31 21.93 -4.90
CA ASN A 373 0.74 21.96 -3.91
C ASN A 373 0.83 20.58 -3.24
N TYR A 374 2.04 20.20 -2.91
CA TYR A 374 2.39 18.99 -2.19
C TYR A 374 3.20 19.37 -0.96
N TYR A 375 2.90 18.74 0.16
CA TYR A 375 3.62 18.98 1.42
C TYR A 375 4.18 17.67 1.95
N PRO A 376 5.46 17.61 2.35
CA PRO A 376 6.11 16.37 2.78
C PRO A 376 5.40 15.62 3.91
N TYR A 377 4.76 16.36 4.83
CA TYR A 377 3.99 15.73 5.90
C TYR A 377 2.76 14.93 5.40
N TRP A 378 2.27 15.17 4.19
CA TRP A 378 1.19 14.37 3.61
C TRP A 378 1.65 12.95 3.29
N THR A 379 2.86 12.78 2.75
CA THR A 379 3.47 11.47 2.56
C THR A 379 3.59 10.74 3.90
N LEU A 380 4.19 11.41 4.89
CA LEU A 380 4.39 10.86 6.22
C LEU A 380 3.05 10.46 6.87
N ARG A 381 2.03 11.33 6.79
CA ARG A 381 0.69 11.11 7.33
C ARG A 381 -0.01 9.90 6.70
N ASN A 382 0.02 9.80 5.37
CA ASN A 382 -0.61 8.69 4.67
C ASN A 382 0.05 7.35 5.00
N LEU A 383 1.38 7.31 5.04
CA LEU A 383 2.09 6.11 5.45
C LEU A 383 1.81 5.76 6.92
N TRP A 384 1.77 6.76 7.82
CA TRP A 384 1.48 6.59 9.23
C TRP A 384 0.09 5.99 9.47
N MET A 385 -0.94 6.52 8.80
CA MET A 385 -2.32 6.03 8.90
C MET A 385 -2.46 4.61 8.37
N LEU A 386 -1.93 4.36 7.17
CA LEU A 386 -2.04 3.06 6.51
C LEU A 386 -1.25 1.97 7.24
N SER A 387 -0.04 2.27 7.72
CA SER A 387 0.81 1.31 8.40
C SER A 387 0.21 0.70 9.67
N LYS A 388 -0.83 1.32 10.21
CA LYS A 388 -1.59 0.75 11.32
C LYS A 388 -2.36 -0.52 10.89
N TYR A 389 -2.87 -0.56 9.66
CA TYR A 389 -3.79 -1.60 9.19
C TYR A 389 -3.30 -2.39 7.96
N VAL A 390 -2.32 -1.86 7.26
CA VAL A 390 -1.72 -2.48 6.07
C VAL A 390 -0.23 -2.65 6.32
N PRO A 391 0.40 -3.77 5.92
CA PRO A 391 1.85 -3.93 6.07
C PRO A 391 2.60 -2.80 5.36
N ALA A 392 3.36 -2.02 6.12
CA ALA A 392 4.06 -0.84 5.60
C ALA A 392 5.05 -1.21 4.49
N GLU A 393 5.71 -2.35 4.62
CA GLU A 393 6.67 -2.89 3.66
C GLU A 393 6.06 -3.24 2.27
N LYS A 394 4.73 -3.20 2.15
CA LYS A 394 4.02 -3.36 0.87
C LYS A 394 3.71 -2.03 0.18
N LEU A 395 3.83 -0.92 0.89
CA LEU A 395 3.40 0.38 0.44
C LEU A 395 4.57 1.11 -0.23
N GLN A 396 4.48 1.29 -1.54
CA GLN A 396 5.38 2.18 -2.27
C GLN A 396 4.84 3.60 -2.17
N ILE A 397 5.63 4.49 -1.60
CA ILE A 397 5.21 5.87 -1.34
C ILE A 397 6.29 6.86 -1.76
N GLU A 398 5.84 7.96 -2.33
CA GLU A 398 6.67 8.95 -2.99
C GLU A 398 7.41 9.90 -2.04
N PHE A 399 8.61 10.31 -2.47
CA PHE A 399 9.20 11.60 -2.14
C PHE A 399 9.54 12.35 -3.42
N LEU A 400 9.36 13.66 -3.43
CA LEU A 400 9.37 14.49 -4.63
C LEU A 400 10.64 15.33 -4.74
N ASN A 401 10.88 15.86 -5.96
CA ASN A 401 11.91 16.84 -6.25
C ASN A 401 11.58 18.17 -5.57
N LYS A 402 12.25 18.47 -4.46
CA LYS A 402 12.03 19.69 -3.65
C LYS A 402 12.41 20.99 -4.36
N TRP A 403 13.20 20.93 -5.40
CA TRP A 403 13.65 22.09 -6.16
C TRP A 403 12.72 22.46 -7.33
N ARG A 404 11.72 21.61 -7.59
CA ARG A 404 10.75 21.81 -8.66
C ARG A 404 9.56 22.66 -8.20
N ASN A 405 9.17 23.64 -9.02
CA ASN A 405 7.98 24.47 -8.80
C ASN A 405 7.96 25.22 -7.45
N THR A 406 9.11 25.61 -6.93
CA THR A 406 9.25 26.29 -5.62
C THR A 406 8.52 27.63 -5.56
N ASP A 407 8.43 28.34 -6.68
CA ASP A 407 7.73 29.63 -6.82
C ASP A 407 6.21 29.55 -6.52
N LYS A 408 5.62 28.35 -6.60
CA LYS A 408 4.20 28.13 -6.28
C LYS A 408 3.91 28.30 -4.78
N TYR A 409 4.88 28.03 -3.92
CA TYR A 409 4.68 27.98 -2.47
C TYR A 409 4.83 29.34 -1.78
N LYS A 410 5.45 30.33 -2.42
CA LYS A 410 5.54 31.72 -1.95
C LYS A 410 5.95 31.88 -0.48
N GLY A 411 6.83 31.03 0.00
CA GLY A 411 7.32 31.06 1.40
C GLY A 411 6.39 30.36 2.41
N GLU A 412 5.51 29.49 1.98
CA GLU A 412 4.73 28.64 2.89
C GLU A 412 5.62 27.79 3.77
N VAL A 413 5.27 27.70 5.07
CA VAL A 413 6.09 27.03 6.11
C VAL A 413 6.36 25.55 5.77
N PHE A 414 5.40 24.88 5.16
CA PHE A 414 5.49 23.45 4.83
C PHE A 414 5.92 23.19 3.38
N ALA A 415 6.39 24.21 2.68
CA ALA A 415 6.90 24.05 1.32
C ALA A 415 8.05 23.03 1.27
N PRO A 416 8.13 22.17 0.23
CA PRO A 416 9.17 21.13 0.14
C PRO A 416 10.59 21.68 0.21
N GLU A 417 10.83 22.90 -0.26
CA GLU A 417 12.13 23.58 -0.22
C GLU A 417 12.66 23.80 1.21
N ASN A 418 11.79 23.86 2.21
CA ASN A 418 12.15 24.06 3.63
C ASN A 418 12.63 22.79 4.33
N TYR A 419 12.64 21.68 3.63
CA TYR A 419 13.09 20.40 4.17
C TYR A 419 14.42 20.01 3.53
N SER A 420 15.25 19.28 4.27
CA SER A 420 16.41 18.63 3.67
C SER A 420 15.97 17.47 2.76
N PHE A 421 16.76 17.14 1.75
CA PHE A 421 16.37 16.08 0.81
C PHE A 421 16.42 14.70 1.47
N GLU A 422 17.33 14.50 2.41
CA GLU A 422 17.36 13.29 3.24
C GLU A 422 16.14 13.16 4.16
N TYR A 423 15.56 14.27 4.66
CA TYR A 423 14.30 14.21 5.41
C TYR A 423 13.15 13.73 4.53
N LEU A 424 13.05 14.24 3.29
CA LEU A 424 12.02 13.78 2.36
C LEU A 424 12.14 12.28 2.08
N PHE A 425 13.34 11.80 1.84
CA PHE A 425 13.61 10.36 1.74
C PHE A 425 13.23 9.62 3.02
N ALA A 426 13.60 10.18 4.18
CA ALA A 426 13.33 9.56 5.47
C ALA A 426 11.84 9.36 5.73
N THR A 427 10.94 10.23 5.24
CA THR A 427 9.48 10.09 5.41
C THR A 427 8.92 8.79 4.80
N THR A 428 9.67 8.12 3.95
CA THR A 428 9.27 6.90 3.24
C THR A 428 9.86 5.61 3.81
N LEU A 429 10.79 5.68 4.78
CA LEU A 429 11.60 4.53 5.22
C LEU A 429 10.79 3.36 5.81
N ALA A 430 9.63 3.63 6.40
CA ALA A 430 8.76 2.59 6.94
C ALA A 430 8.06 1.77 5.83
N GLY A 431 7.95 2.34 4.63
CA GLY A 431 7.43 1.71 3.42
C GLY A 431 8.52 1.40 2.40
N GLN A 432 8.17 1.38 1.13
CA GLN A 432 9.12 1.28 0.02
C GLN A 432 9.34 2.67 -0.59
N PRO A 433 10.54 3.25 -0.44
CA PRO A 433 10.83 4.57 -0.98
C PRO A 433 10.68 4.64 -2.50
N LEU A 434 9.90 5.61 -2.98
CA LEU A 434 9.69 5.89 -4.39
C LEU A 434 10.17 7.31 -4.71
N ALA A 435 11.31 7.42 -5.37
CA ALA A 435 11.77 8.68 -5.95
C ALA A 435 10.89 9.01 -7.16
N TRP A 436 9.86 9.82 -6.94
CA TRP A 436 8.86 10.20 -7.93
C TRP A 436 9.32 11.44 -8.70
N MET A 437 10.44 11.28 -9.42
CA MET A 437 11.15 12.38 -10.09
C MET A 437 12.12 11.88 -11.14
N GLU A 438 12.52 12.78 -12.05
CA GLU A 438 13.61 12.55 -13.00
C GLU A 438 14.96 12.95 -12.36
N GLY A 439 15.93 12.06 -12.35
CA GLY A 439 17.25 12.30 -11.78
C GLY A 439 18.06 13.34 -12.52
N THR A 440 17.82 13.49 -13.83
CA THR A 440 18.46 14.51 -14.66
C THR A 440 18.00 15.94 -14.35
N ASN A 441 16.86 16.10 -13.65
CA ASN A 441 16.36 17.40 -13.19
C ASN A 441 16.89 17.81 -11.81
N LEU A 442 17.66 16.95 -11.15
CA LEU A 442 18.18 17.20 -9.81
C LEU A 442 19.49 18.00 -9.84
N PRO A 443 19.69 18.97 -8.93
CA PRO A 443 20.96 19.64 -8.76
C PRO A 443 22.02 18.70 -8.18
N GLU A 444 23.30 19.06 -8.29
CA GLU A 444 24.40 18.20 -7.81
C GLU A 444 24.33 17.91 -6.30
N GLU A 445 23.85 18.85 -5.49
CA GLU A 445 23.67 18.67 -4.04
C GLU A 445 22.69 17.54 -3.69
N ALA A 446 21.75 17.20 -4.57
CA ALA A 446 20.79 16.13 -4.32
C ALA A 446 21.48 14.74 -4.17
N PHE A 447 22.65 14.56 -4.78
CA PHE A 447 23.33 13.27 -4.80
C PHE A 447 24.08 12.94 -3.50
N THR A 448 24.12 13.85 -2.54
CA THR A 448 24.51 13.55 -1.15
C THR A 448 23.56 12.55 -0.51
N LEU A 449 22.33 12.43 -1.02
CA LEU A 449 21.35 11.42 -0.59
C LEU A 449 21.91 10.00 -0.61
N ARG A 450 22.91 9.72 -1.46
CA ARG A 450 23.53 8.39 -1.55
C ARG A 450 24.03 7.88 -0.19
N GLU A 451 24.59 8.73 0.63
CA GLU A 451 25.08 8.35 1.96
C GLU A 451 23.95 7.80 2.82
N HIS A 452 22.76 8.41 2.74
CA HIS A 452 21.56 8.01 3.48
C HIS A 452 20.94 6.73 2.91
N THR A 453 20.86 6.58 1.59
CA THR A 453 20.35 5.35 0.97
C THR A 453 21.25 4.16 1.27
N GLU A 454 22.58 4.33 1.22
CA GLU A 454 23.54 3.27 1.57
C GLU A 454 23.53 2.94 3.07
N ALA A 455 23.27 3.91 3.94
CA ALA A 455 23.08 3.67 5.37
C ALA A 455 21.79 2.87 5.62
N TYR A 456 20.69 3.25 4.96
CA TYR A 456 19.39 2.58 5.06
C TYR A 456 19.44 1.12 4.64
N LYS A 457 20.05 0.80 3.51
CA LYS A 457 20.21 -0.57 3.00
C LYS A 457 20.83 -1.53 4.02
N LYS A 458 21.69 -1.04 4.92
CA LYS A 458 22.37 -1.88 5.93
C LYS A 458 21.44 -2.48 6.97
N PHE A 459 20.28 -1.86 7.21
CA PHE A 459 19.32 -2.31 8.20
C PHE A 459 17.89 -2.46 7.69
N GLN A 460 17.61 -2.10 6.43
CA GLN A 460 16.28 -2.20 5.81
C GLN A 460 15.68 -3.59 6.00
N HIS A 461 16.42 -4.63 5.65
CA HIS A 461 15.97 -6.02 5.80
C HIS A 461 15.55 -6.35 7.24
N ASP A 462 16.41 -6.07 8.22
CA ASP A 462 16.12 -6.36 9.63
C ASP A 462 14.94 -5.53 10.13
N MET A 463 14.81 -4.28 9.72
CA MET A 463 13.71 -3.40 10.07
C MET A 463 12.38 -3.87 9.46
N HIS A 464 12.34 -4.15 8.16
CA HIS A 464 11.11 -4.53 7.44
C HIS A 464 10.62 -5.94 7.78
N SER A 465 11.50 -6.83 8.24
CA SER A 465 11.09 -8.16 8.72
C SER A 465 10.37 -8.12 10.08
N GLY A 466 10.35 -6.99 10.77
CA GLY A 466 9.55 -6.73 11.96
C GLY A 466 8.07 -6.45 11.65
N THR A 467 7.33 -6.11 12.69
CA THR A 467 5.97 -5.55 12.54
C THR A 467 6.07 -4.04 12.65
N ILE A 468 5.90 -3.32 11.55
CA ILE A 468 5.97 -1.86 11.52
C ILE A 468 4.61 -1.28 11.86
N LEU A 469 4.57 -0.43 12.89
CA LEU A 469 3.38 0.28 13.37
C LEU A 469 3.71 1.76 13.60
N PRO A 470 2.73 2.67 13.48
CA PRO A 470 2.91 4.09 13.75
C PRO A 470 3.12 4.34 15.25
N ILE A 471 3.87 5.38 15.59
CA ILE A 471 4.12 5.86 16.96
C ILE A 471 4.00 7.38 17.04
N GLY A 472 3.90 7.91 18.26
CA GLY A 472 3.75 9.35 18.49
C GLY A 472 2.42 9.89 18.00
N ASP A 473 2.39 11.17 17.70
CA ASP A 473 1.19 11.86 17.22
C ASP A 473 1.02 11.69 15.71
N GLU A 474 -0.21 11.84 15.25
CA GLU A 474 -0.53 11.86 13.82
C GLU A 474 0.21 13.00 13.10
N PRO A 475 0.90 12.76 11.99
CA PRO A 475 1.62 13.80 11.26
C PRO A 475 0.72 14.95 10.83
N SER A 476 1.13 16.17 11.14
CA SER A 476 0.38 17.41 10.88
C SER A 476 1.24 18.53 10.29
N GLY A 477 2.53 18.25 10.06
CA GLY A 477 3.57 19.23 9.78
C GLY A 477 4.14 19.88 11.06
N ARG A 478 3.60 19.57 12.24
CA ARG A 478 3.99 20.12 13.54
C ARG A 478 4.09 19.09 14.65
N SER A 479 4.01 17.83 14.34
CA SER A 479 3.96 16.73 15.31
C SER A 479 5.33 16.18 15.65
N TRP A 480 5.41 15.48 16.78
CA TRP A 480 6.40 14.45 17.02
C TRP A 480 5.75 13.10 16.69
N THR A 481 6.26 12.44 15.71
CA THR A 481 5.61 11.29 15.08
C THR A 481 6.65 10.26 14.66
N GLY A 482 6.21 9.11 14.20
CA GLY A 482 7.15 8.13 13.68
C GLY A 482 6.58 6.74 13.47
N PHE A 483 7.51 5.79 13.38
CA PHE A 483 7.21 4.37 13.21
C PHE A 483 8.07 3.52 14.12
N GLN A 484 7.53 2.40 14.55
CA GLN A 484 8.27 1.39 15.28
C GLN A 484 8.20 0.05 14.58
N SER A 485 9.35 -0.53 14.27
CA SER A 485 9.44 -1.93 13.86
C SER A 485 9.63 -2.79 15.09
N LEU A 486 8.68 -3.66 15.35
CA LEU A 486 8.60 -4.50 16.52
C LEU A 486 9.14 -5.90 16.21
N LYS A 487 10.13 -6.31 16.97
CA LYS A 487 10.58 -7.69 17.14
C LYS A 487 10.46 -8.06 18.62
N LYS A 488 10.88 -9.23 19.02
CA LYS A 488 10.69 -9.70 20.39
C LYS A 488 11.21 -8.71 21.45
N ASP A 489 12.52 -8.56 21.56
CA ASP A 489 13.20 -7.74 22.59
C ASP A 489 14.00 -6.60 21.95
N ARG A 490 13.85 -6.37 20.66
CA ARG A 490 14.61 -5.38 19.88
C ARG A 490 13.75 -4.88 18.71
N GLY A 491 14.25 -3.88 18.04
CA GLY A 491 13.60 -3.37 16.83
C GLY A 491 14.18 -2.03 16.41
N TYR A 492 13.34 -1.25 15.75
CA TYR A 492 13.73 0.05 15.24
C TYR A 492 12.68 1.10 15.60
N LEU A 493 13.15 2.31 15.87
CA LEU A 493 12.31 3.51 16.01
C LEU A 493 12.74 4.50 14.93
N ILE A 494 11.82 4.96 14.14
CA ILE A 494 11.99 6.11 13.25
C ILE A 494 11.19 7.23 13.88
N VAL A 495 11.84 8.31 14.32
CA VAL A 495 11.17 9.43 14.97
C VAL A 495 11.44 10.70 14.21
N TYR A 496 10.40 11.46 13.95
CA TYR A 496 10.41 12.75 13.27
C TYR A 496 9.98 13.84 14.24
N ARG A 497 10.75 14.92 14.27
CA ARG A 497 10.33 16.22 14.75
C ARG A 497 9.94 17.04 13.53
N GLU A 498 8.67 17.20 13.29
CA GLU A 498 8.19 18.11 12.26
C GLU A 498 8.51 19.57 12.64
N ASN A 499 7.83 20.57 12.11
CA ASN A 499 8.03 21.96 12.53
C ASN A 499 7.44 22.22 13.93
N HIS A 500 7.94 21.51 14.93
CA HIS A 500 7.53 21.62 16.33
C HIS A 500 8.53 22.51 17.11
N PRO A 501 8.09 23.46 17.93
CA PRO A 501 8.98 24.41 18.61
C PRO A 501 9.91 23.74 19.62
N GLU A 502 9.43 22.71 20.33
CA GLU A 502 10.21 22.03 21.36
C GLU A 502 11.13 20.98 20.76
N GLY A 503 12.42 21.04 21.13
CA GLY A 503 13.45 20.11 20.64
C GLY A 503 13.51 18.77 21.37
N THR A 504 12.70 18.60 22.42
CA THR A 504 12.61 17.38 23.24
C THR A 504 11.16 17.12 23.61
N THR A 505 10.74 15.86 23.54
CA THR A 505 9.39 15.45 23.96
C THR A 505 9.37 13.96 24.36
N GLU A 506 8.30 13.56 25.04
CA GLU A 506 7.98 12.15 25.29
C GLU A 506 7.14 11.59 24.15
N VAL A 507 7.73 10.70 23.36
CA VAL A 507 7.05 10.01 22.25
C VAL A 507 6.41 8.72 22.76
N GLU A 508 5.11 8.53 22.55
CA GLU A 508 4.40 7.30 22.86
C GLU A 508 4.80 6.19 21.87
N THR A 509 5.18 5.02 22.38
CA THR A 509 5.67 3.88 21.61
C THR A 509 4.93 2.60 21.97
N TRP A 510 5.18 1.53 21.25
CA TRP A 510 4.64 0.20 21.57
C TRP A 510 5.53 -0.61 22.55
N LEU A 511 6.48 0.02 23.17
CA LEU A 511 7.32 -0.62 24.20
C LEU A 511 6.51 -0.83 25.49
N PRO A 512 6.76 -1.91 26.23
CA PRO A 512 6.16 -2.08 27.55
C PRO A 512 6.60 -0.93 28.51
N GLU A 513 5.74 -0.58 29.44
CA GLU A 513 6.03 0.38 30.50
C GLU A 513 7.10 -0.17 31.47
N GLY A 514 7.99 0.68 31.95
CA GLY A 514 8.97 0.36 33.00
C GLY A 514 10.16 -0.51 32.54
N VAL A 515 10.33 -0.71 31.23
CA VAL A 515 11.49 -1.46 30.70
C VAL A 515 12.65 -0.53 30.39
N THR A 516 13.88 -1.01 30.62
CA THR A 516 15.08 -0.28 30.19
C THR A 516 15.37 -0.56 28.72
N VAL A 517 15.48 0.49 27.94
CA VAL A 517 15.73 0.42 26.50
C VAL A 517 17.03 1.14 26.16
N ARG A 518 17.90 0.48 25.40
CA ARG A 518 19.08 1.09 24.80
C ARG A 518 18.79 1.41 23.34
N CYS A 519 18.93 2.67 22.95
CA CYS A 519 18.76 3.15 21.59
C CYS A 519 20.09 3.61 21.00
N ILE A 520 20.44 3.10 19.81
CA ILE A 520 21.65 3.45 19.07
C ILE A 520 21.22 4.09 17.75
N PRO A 521 21.60 5.35 17.45
CA PRO A 521 21.25 6.01 16.21
C PRO A 521 21.99 5.38 15.04
N LEU A 522 21.28 5.14 13.95
CA LEU A 522 21.79 4.62 12.68
C LEU A 522 21.76 5.66 11.57
N MET A 523 20.79 6.57 11.61
CA MET A 523 20.61 7.68 10.65
C MET A 523 19.99 8.87 11.36
N GLY A 524 20.14 10.06 10.77
CA GLY A 524 19.60 11.32 11.31
C GLY A 524 20.40 11.83 12.48
N HIS A 525 19.84 12.77 13.27
CA HIS A 525 20.60 13.60 14.20
C HIS A 525 20.35 13.28 15.69
N GLY A 526 19.77 12.15 16.01
CA GLY A 526 19.58 11.70 17.40
C GLY A 526 20.87 11.26 18.06
N LYS A 527 20.87 11.25 19.40
CA LYS A 527 21.99 10.76 20.22
C LYS A 527 21.69 9.37 20.78
N ALA A 528 22.75 8.56 20.98
CA ALA A 528 22.62 7.29 21.69
C ALA A 528 22.10 7.54 23.11
N MET A 529 21.14 6.71 23.54
CA MET A 529 20.55 6.84 24.87
C MET A 529 20.22 5.48 25.50
N THR A 530 20.11 5.49 26.81
CA THR A 530 19.54 4.40 27.61
C THR A 530 18.49 5.03 28.53
N ALA A 531 17.24 4.61 28.41
CA ALA A 531 16.14 5.19 29.15
C ALA A 531 15.21 4.10 29.68
N VAL A 532 14.43 4.42 30.71
CA VAL A 532 13.32 3.60 31.18
C VAL A 532 12.05 4.15 30.55
N THR A 533 11.26 3.29 29.95
CA THR A 533 9.98 3.68 29.35
C THR A 533 8.99 4.14 30.42
N GLY A 534 8.35 5.26 30.20
CA GLY A 534 7.25 5.77 31.00
C GLY A 534 5.92 5.06 30.71
N LYS A 535 4.85 5.61 31.26
CA LYS A 535 3.47 5.16 31.02
C LYS A 535 3.19 5.13 29.51
N LYS A 536 2.52 4.07 29.05
CA LYS A 536 2.24 3.80 27.62
C LYS A 536 3.51 3.70 26.75
N GLY A 537 4.61 3.23 27.32
CA GLY A 537 5.86 3.04 26.59
C GLY A 537 6.55 4.32 26.14
N ARG A 538 6.27 5.48 26.77
CA ARG A 538 6.84 6.77 26.38
C ARG A 538 8.35 6.80 26.57
N LEU A 539 9.02 7.39 25.59
CA LEU A 539 10.46 7.67 25.61
C LEU A 539 10.71 9.14 25.36
N GLU A 540 11.55 9.75 26.21
CA GLU A 540 12.05 11.10 25.95
C GLU A 540 13.06 11.08 24.81
N ILE A 541 12.77 11.83 23.74
CA ILE A 541 13.59 11.92 22.53
C ILE A 541 13.89 13.39 22.23
N SER A 542 15.15 13.66 21.90
CA SER A 542 15.63 15.00 21.52
C SER A 542 16.12 15.00 20.08
N LEU A 543 15.68 15.99 19.30
CA LEU A 543 16.19 16.29 17.96
C LEU A 543 16.52 17.78 17.88
N PRO A 544 17.71 18.16 17.37
CA PRO A 544 18.21 19.54 17.49
C PRO A 544 17.43 20.55 16.65
N SER A 545 16.93 20.14 15.49
CA SER A 545 16.32 21.04 14.51
C SER A 545 14.86 20.70 14.25
N ILE A 546 14.07 21.65 13.76
CA ILE A 546 12.78 21.38 13.15
C ILE A 546 12.98 20.63 11.82
N ASN A 547 11.97 19.88 11.39
CA ASN A 547 12.02 19.06 10.19
C ASN A 547 13.24 18.12 10.21
N ASP A 548 13.42 17.43 11.33
CA ASP A 548 14.54 16.55 11.62
C ASP A 548 14.07 15.14 11.97
N TYR A 549 14.96 14.17 11.89
CA TYR A 549 14.62 12.77 12.18
C TYR A 549 15.78 11.99 12.79
N VAL A 550 15.45 10.84 13.34
CA VAL A 550 16.40 9.82 13.75
C VAL A 550 15.86 8.43 13.50
N VAL A 551 16.73 7.53 13.08
CA VAL A 551 16.47 6.09 13.09
C VAL A 551 17.30 5.46 14.18
N TYR A 552 16.64 4.88 15.17
CA TYR A 552 17.29 4.11 16.22
C TYR A 552 17.13 2.61 15.99
N LYS A 553 18.18 1.86 16.22
CA LYS A 553 18.08 0.47 16.63
C LYS A 553 17.92 0.41 18.14
N TYR A 554 16.89 -0.27 18.65
CA TYR A 554 16.68 -0.42 20.08
C TYR A 554 16.79 -1.87 20.55
N GLU A 555 17.19 -2.04 21.80
CA GLU A 555 17.22 -3.32 22.52
C GLU A 555 16.63 -3.12 23.93
N ILE A 556 15.70 -4.00 24.32
CA ILE A 556 15.16 -4.04 25.67
C ILE A 556 16.15 -4.82 26.54
N LYS A 557 16.65 -4.17 27.60
CA LYS A 557 17.45 -4.85 28.60
C LYS A 557 16.52 -5.52 29.59
N ASN A 558 16.44 -6.84 29.56
CA ASN A 558 15.76 -7.58 30.61
C ASN A 558 16.44 -7.30 31.96
N LYS A 559 15.66 -6.98 32.99
CA LYS A 559 16.17 -7.04 34.38
C LYS A 559 16.63 -8.49 34.58
N ARG A 560 17.94 -8.69 34.79
CA ARG A 560 18.50 -9.95 35.25
C ARG A 560 17.93 -10.30 36.62
#